data_f5d93a7e4c8f96b0b7db9cbc9b8e5d15
#
_entry.id   f5d93a7e4c8f96b0b7db9cbc9b8e5d15
#
_cell.length_a   1.000
_cell.length_b   1.000
_cell.length_c   1.000
_cell.angle_alpha   90.00
_cell.angle_beta   90.00
_cell.angle_gamma   90.00
#
_symmetry.space_group_name_H-M   'P 1'
#
loop_
_entity.id
_entity.type
_entity.pdbx_description
1 polymer ?
#
loop_
_entity_poly.entity_id
_entity_poly.type
_entity_poly.pdbx_seq_one_letter_code
_entity_poly.pdbx_strand_id
1 'polypeptide(L)'
;MPEITLLGWFHTALGIFALLSGVYALARYKVIAFSHLPGKLYLICTLVVALSALGIYNQGGFGIAHVLAILTLLAVLVGAIAEKTNVFRQFSPYLQAVSYSATFLFHMIPAITDGLRRLPVDDPVITTFEDPLLGKFFMAFLVIYVIGV
;
A
#
# COMPACT_ATOMS: atom_id res chain seq x y z
N MET A 1 20.63 0.81 10.62
CA MET A 1 19.61 1.54 9.83
C MET A 1 19.45 2.95 10.36
N PRO A 2 19.13 3.97 9.54
CA PRO A 2 18.84 5.30 10.04
C PRO A 2 17.63 5.28 10.97
N GLU A 3 17.65 6.16 11.98
CA GLU A 3 16.53 6.33 12.91
C GLU A 3 15.27 6.76 12.17
N ILE A 4 14.11 6.33 12.68
CA ILE A 4 12.82 6.70 12.10
C ILE A 4 12.49 8.13 12.53
N THR A 5 12.31 9.03 11.58
CA THR A 5 11.88 10.40 11.84
C THR A 5 10.44 10.43 12.38
N LEU A 6 10.04 11.57 12.97
CA LEU A 6 8.65 11.76 13.43
C LEU A 6 7.63 11.54 12.28
N LEU A 7 7.96 12.05 11.08
CA LEU A 7 7.15 11.81 9.87
C LEU A 7 7.09 10.31 9.52
N GLY A 8 8.22 9.60 9.66
CA GLY A 8 8.29 8.15 9.44
C GLY A 8 7.42 7.38 10.42
N TRP A 9 7.41 7.74 11.70
CA TRP A 9 6.53 7.13 12.70
C TRP A 9 5.05 7.36 12.41
N PHE A 10 4.69 8.62 12.07
CA PHE A 10 3.32 8.97 11.65
C PHE A 10 2.89 8.16 10.42
N HIS A 11 3.74 8.11 9.39
CA HIS A 11 3.53 7.32 8.18
C HIS A 11 3.28 5.84 8.49
N THR A 12 4.14 5.25 9.31
CA THR A 12 4.07 3.82 9.67
C THR A 12 2.80 3.50 10.46
N ALA A 13 2.49 4.29 11.48
CA ALA A 13 1.29 4.08 12.30
C ALA A 13 0.00 4.18 11.45
N LEU A 14 -0.07 5.20 10.58
CA LEU A 14 -1.21 5.38 9.69
C LEU A 14 -1.28 4.29 8.61
N GLY A 15 -0.13 3.81 8.13
CA GLY A 15 -0.02 2.70 7.19
C GLY A 15 -0.53 1.38 7.78
N ILE A 16 -0.19 1.07 9.02
CA ILE A 16 -0.71 -0.10 9.74
C ILE A 16 -2.23 -0.01 9.88
N PHE A 17 -2.74 1.15 10.28
CA PHE A 17 -4.18 1.37 10.41
C PHE A 17 -4.90 1.23 9.05
N ALA A 18 -4.30 1.75 7.98
CA ALA A 18 -4.81 1.57 6.62
C ALA A 18 -4.88 0.09 6.26
N LEU A 19 -3.79 -0.67 6.42
CA LEU A 19 -3.76 -2.10 6.11
C LEU A 19 -4.81 -2.89 6.88
N LEU A 20 -4.97 -2.65 8.18
CA LEU A 20 -6.00 -3.32 8.99
C LEU A 20 -7.42 -3.01 8.48
N SER A 21 -7.67 -1.75 8.14
CA SER A 21 -8.96 -1.32 7.57
C SER A 21 -9.21 -1.94 6.20
N GLY A 22 -8.16 -2.04 5.36
CA GLY A 22 -8.22 -2.68 4.04
C GLY A 22 -8.47 -4.19 4.12
N VAL A 23 -7.77 -4.90 5.01
CA VAL A 23 -8.00 -6.33 5.27
C VAL A 23 -9.45 -6.56 5.71
N TYR A 24 -9.95 -5.75 6.65
CA TYR A 24 -11.33 -5.87 7.10
C TYR A 24 -12.33 -5.60 5.96
N ALA A 25 -12.07 -4.58 5.13
CA ALA A 25 -12.92 -4.28 3.96
C ALA A 25 -12.96 -5.46 2.99
N LEU A 26 -11.81 -6.03 2.63
CA LEU A 26 -11.72 -7.18 1.73
C LEU A 26 -12.36 -8.44 2.33
N ALA A 27 -12.13 -8.73 3.62
CA ALA A 27 -12.70 -9.88 4.28
C ALA A 27 -14.24 -9.81 4.35
N ARG A 28 -14.79 -8.62 4.66
CA ARG A 28 -16.22 -8.44 4.92
C ARG A 28 -17.02 -8.15 3.67
N TYR A 29 -16.47 -7.32 2.76
CA TYR A 29 -17.20 -6.79 1.59
C TYR A 29 -16.66 -7.30 0.26
N LYS A 30 -15.53 -8.02 0.25
CA LYS A 30 -14.83 -8.56 -0.93
C LYS A 30 -14.29 -7.48 -1.89
N VAL A 31 -14.50 -6.22 -1.57
CA VAL A 31 -14.04 -5.07 -2.37
C VAL A 31 -13.72 -3.90 -1.45
N ILE A 32 -12.73 -3.11 -1.85
CA ILE A 32 -12.46 -1.81 -1.24
C ILE A 32 -13.30 -0.77 -1.98
N ALA A 33 -14.08 0.02 -1.24
CA ALA A 33 -14.95 1.05 -1.82
C ALA A 33 -15.18 2.19 -0.82
N PHE A 34 -15.44 3.39 -1.31
CA PHE A 34 -15.86 4.53 -0.47
C PHE A 34 -17.26 4.36 0.14
N SER A 35 -18.07 3.46 -0.43
CA SER A 35 -19.41 3.16 0.05
C SER A 35 -19.45 2.50 1.44
N HIS A 36 -18.34 1.89 1.88
CA HIS A 36 -18.23 1.22 3.17
C HIS A 36 -17.21 1.91 4.06
N LEU A 37 -17.54 2.08 5.35
CA LEU A 37 -16.66 2.78 6.30
C LEU A 37 -15.22 2.23 6.32
N PRO A 38 -14.97 0.91 6.38
CA PRO A 38 -13.58 0.41 6.37
C PRO A 38 -12.84 0.71 5.07
N GLY A 39 -13.50 0.60 3.92
CA GLY A 39 -12.90 0.95 2.63
C GLY A 39 -12.60 2.43 2.53
N LYS A 40 -13.52 3.29 3.00
CA LYS A 40 -13.31 4.74 3.06
C LYS A 40 -12.13 5.10 3.97
N LEU A 41 -12.04 4.51 5.17
CA LEU A 41 -10.92 4.72 6.09
C LEU A 41 -9.60 4.28 5.44
N TYR A 42 -9.59 3.09 4.85
CA TYR A 42 -8.44 2.59 4.12
C TYR A 42 -7.97 3.59 3.05
N LEU A 43 -8.85 4.03 2.16
CA LEU A 43 -8.50 4.91 1.04
C LEU A 43 -8.04 6.30 1.49
N ILE A 44 -8.67 6.88 2.53
CA ILE A 44 -8.24 8.17 3.10
C ILE A 44 -6.87 8.03 3.74
N CYS A 45 -6.64 7.00 4.57
CA CYS A 45 -5.35 6.77 5.19
C CYS A 45 -4.27 6.48 4.13
N THR A 46 -4.59 5.67 3.11
CA THR A 46 -3.70 5.38 1.97
C THR A 46 -3.27 6.67 1.25
N LEU A 47 -4.19 7.58 1.01
CA LEU A 47 -3.88 8.88 0.40
C LEU A 47 -2.87 9.67 1.25
N VAL A 48 -3.11 9.77 2.56
CA VAL A 48 -2.21 10.49 3.47
C VAL A 48 -0.86 9.80 3.59
N VAL A 49 -0.83 8.47 3.66
CA VAL A 49 0.39 7.65 3.69
C VAL A 49 1.21 7.86 2.41
N ALA A 50 0.58 7.80 1.24
CA ALA A 50 1.27 8.01 -0.02
C ALA A 50 1.84 9.44 -0.15
N LEU A 51 1.09 10.45 0.28
CA LEU A 51 1.57 11.84 0.31
C LEU A 51 2.73 12.02 1.29
N SER A 52 2.64 11.45 2.49
CA SER A 52 3.74 11.53 3.48
C SER A 52 5.00 10.79 3.01
N ALA A 53 4.86 9.69 2.28
CA ALA A 53 5.98 8.94 1.71
C ALA A 53 6.82 9.80 0.75
N LEU A 54 6.21 10.71 0.00
CA LEU A 54 6.92 11.63 -0.89
C LEU A 54 7.84 12.61 -0.14
N GLY A 55 7.61 12.83 1.15
CA GLY A 55 8.46 13.66 2.01
C GLY A 55 9.54 12.88 2.78
N ILE A 56 9.64 11.56 2.64
CA ILE A 56 10.57 10.72 3.39
C ILE A 56 11.77 10.36 2.52
N TYR A 57 12.91 11.01 2.77
CA TYR A 57 14.17 10.86 2.02
C TYR A 57 15.27 10.12 2.81
N ASN A 58 14.90 9.14 3.63
CA ASN A 58 15.84 8.43 4.51
C ASN A 58 16.99 7.69 3.78
N GLN A 59 16.88 7.51 2.48
CA GLN A 59 17.88 6.82 1.63
C GLN A 59 18.62 7.79 0.69
N GLY A 60 18.56 9.09 0.95
CA GLY A 60 19.40 10.09 0.28
C GLY A 60 18.90 10.61 -1.07
N GLY A 61 17.68 10.25 -1.51
CA GLY A 61 17.14 10.75 -2.78
C GLY A 61 15.82 10.14 -3.19
N PHE A 62 15.38 10.45 -4.40
CA PHE A 62 14.20 9.85 -5.01
C PHE A 62 14.47 8.38 -5.34
N GLY A 63 13.66 7.48 -4.82
CA GLY A 63 13.85 6.03 -4.97
C GLY A 63 12.55 5.27 -5.21
N ILE A 64 12.63 3.93 -5.17
CA ILE A 64 11.51 3.01 -5.43
C ILE A 64 10.31 3.32 -4.53
N ALA A 65 10.52 3.70 -3.27
CA ALA A 65 9.45 4.08 -2.36
C ALA A 65 8.62 5.26 -2.87
N HIS A 66 9.27 6.26 -3.46
CA HIS A 66 8.59 7.42 -4.06
C HIS A 66 7.81 7.02 -5.33
N VAL A 67 8.36 6.11 -6.15
CA VAL A 67 7.65 5.55 -7.30
C VAL A 67 6.39 4.82 -6.86
N LEU A 68 6.48 3.97 -5.83
CA LEU A 68 5.31 3.27 -5.27
C LEU A 68 4.28 4.25 -4.71
N ALA A 69 4.71 5.33 -4.07
CA ALA A 69 3.81 6.37 -3.58
C ALA A 69 3.05 7.05 -4.74
N ILE A 70 3.73 7.41 -5.82
CA ILE A 70 3.11 7.99 -7.02
C ILE A 70 2.13 7.00 -7.64
N LEU A 71 2.51 5.74 -7.82
CA LEU A 71 1.62 4.69 -8.34
C LEU A 71 0.39 4.49 -7.45
N THR A 72 0.56 4.56 -6.13
CA THR A 72 -0.54 4.50 -5.16
C THR A 72 -1.51 5.66 -5.36
N LEU A 73 -1.01 6.89 -5.49
CA LEU A 73 -1.84 8.08 -5.73
C LEU A 73 -2.61 7.97 -7.05
N LEU A 74 -1.95 7.51 -8.12
CA LEU A 74 -2.58 7.28 -9.42
C LEU A 74 -3.67 6.20 -9.33
N ALA A 75 -3.39 5.09 -8.64
CA ALA A 75 -4.35 4.02 -8.46
C ALA A 75 -5.57 4.47 -7.64
N VAL A 76 -5.38 5.26 -6.56
CA VAL A 76 -6.49 5.87 -5.81
C VAL A 76 -7.32 6.77 -6.71
N LEU A 77 -6.67 7.60 -7.53
CA LEU A 77 -7.36 8.52 -8.44
C LEU A 77 -8.19 7.76 -9.49
N VAL A 78 -7.58 6.76 -10.16
CA VAL A 78 -8.28 5.95 -11.17
C VAL A 78 -9.45 5.19 -10.54
N GLY A 79 -9.24 4.58 -9.39
CA GLY A 79 -10.29 3.87 -8.65
C GLY A 79 -11.44 4.81 -8.25
N ALA A 80 -11.13 6.04 -7.78
CA ALA A 80 -12.14 7.02 -7.39
C ALA A 80 -12.94 7.54 -8.61
N ILE A 81 -12.28 7.77 -9.75
CA ILE A 81 -12.96 8.12 -10.99
C ILE A 81 -13.89 6.97 -11.41
N ALA A 82 -13.38 5.73 -11.39
CA ALA A 82 -14.17 4.56 -11.77
C ALA A 82 -15.39 4.36 -10.85
N GLU A 83 -15.23 4.56 -9.52
CA GLU A 83 -16.30 4.39 -8.55
C GLU A 83 -17.37 5.51 -8.63
N LYS A 84 -16.93 6.77 -8.84
CA LYS A 84 -17.82 7.94 -8.71
C LYS A 84 -18.40 8.44 -10.04
N THR A 85 -17.83 7.99 -11.16
CA THR A 85 -18.25 8.43 -12.49
C THR A 85 -18.62 7.25 -13.36
N ASN A 86 -19.40 7.49 -14.40
CA ASN A 86 -19.77 6.45 -15.34
C ASN A 86 -18.91 6.48 -16.64
N VAL A 87 -17.71 7.09 -16.55
CA VAL A 87 -16.81 7.26 -17.72
C VAL A 87 -16.42 5.93 -18.35
N PHE A 88 -16.17 4.91 -17.54
CA PHE A 88 -15.78 3.58 -17.99
C PHE A 88 -16.95 2.61 -18.18
N ARG A 89 -18.19 3.07 -17.99
CA ARG A 89 -19.41 2.29 -18.17
C ARG A 89 -19.33 0.93 -17.43
N GLN A 90 -19.55 -0.17 -18.16
CA GLN A 90 -19.51 -1.54 -17.63
C GLN A 90 -18.16 -1.98 -17.05
N PHE A 91 -17.07 -1.30 -17.39
CA PHE A 91 -15.73 -1.59 -16.87
C PHE A 91 -15.43 -0.89 -15.53
N SER A 92 -16.27 0.08 -15.12
CA SER A 92 -16.04 0.84 -13.88
C SER A 92 -15.84 -0.03 -12.63
N PRO A 93 -16.65 -1.08 -12.36
CA PRO A 93 -16.46 -1.94 -11.19
C PRO A 93 -15.11 -2.68 -11.21
N TYR A 94 -14.69 -3.15 -12.38
CA TYR A 94 -13.42 -3.85 -12.52
C TYR A 94 -12.23 -2.90 -12.33
N LEU A 95 -12.27 -1.72 -12.95
CA LEU A 95 -11.22 -0.71 -12.79
C LEU A 95 -11.13 -0.22 -11.35
N GLN A 96 -12.25 -0.05 -10.65
CA GLN A 96 -12.26 0.24 -9.22
C GLN A 96 -11.59 -0.86 -8.42
N ALA A 97 -12.01 -2.12 -8.60
CA ALA A 97 -11.48 -3.26 -7.87
C ALA A 97 -9.97 -3.43 -8.12
N VAL A 98 -9.54 -3.45 -9.38
CA VAL A 98 -8.13 -3.54 -9.78
C VAL A 98 -7.31 -2.41 -9.16
N SER A 99 -7.76 -1.16 -9.30
CA SER A 99 -7.01 0.02 -8.84
C SER A 99 -6.88 0.06 -7.32
N TYR A 100 -7.97 -0.16 -6.58
CA TYR A 100 -7.91 -0.12 -5.12
C TYR A 100 -7.17 -1.32 -4.53
N SER A 101 -7.31 -2.51 -5.11
CA SER A 101 -6.52 -3.68 -4.69
C SER A 101 -5.04 -3.50 -5.01
N ALA A 102 -4.68 -2.82 -6.11
CA ALA A 102 -3.30 -2.48 -6.42
C ALA A 102 -2.66 -1.59 -5.34
N THR A 103 -3.42 -0.64 -4.76
CA THR A 103 -2.89 0.16 -3.63
C THR A 103 -2.55 -0.70 -2.42
N PHE A 104 -3.31 -1.77 -2.17
CA PHE A 104 -3.00 -2.71 -1.10
C PHE A 104 -1.70 -3.47 -1.38
N LEU A 105 -1.50 -3.95 -2.61
CA LEU A 105 -0.23 -4.54 -3.03
C LEU A 105 0.94 -3.57 -2.83
N PHE A 106 0.79 -2.29 -3.23
CA PHE A 106 1.85 -1.29 -3.08
C PHE A 106 2.17 -0.97 -1.62
N HIS A 107 1.22 -1.06 -0.70
CA HIS A 107 1.45 -0.95 0.74
C HIS A 107 2.21 -2.15 1.30
N MET A 108 1.93 -3.37 0.81
CA MET A 108 2.57 -4.58 1.33
C MET A 108 4.05 -4.63 1.01
N ILE A 109 4.50 -4.05 -0.12
CA ILE A 109 5.91 -4.04 -0.52
C ILE A 109 6.79 -3.32 0.51
N PRO A 110 6.58 -2.03 0.85
CA PRO A 110 7.38 -1.37 1.88
C PRO A 110 7.14 -1.93 3.28
N ALA A 111 5.92 -2.38 3.60
CA ALA A 111 5.62 -2.94 4.90
C ALA A 111 6.45 -4.20 5.21
N ILE A 112 6.53 -5.15 4.27
CA ILE A 112 7.34 -6.35 4.46
C ILE A 112 8.83 -6.02 4.41
N THR A 113 9.25 -5.12 3.53
CA THR A 113 10.64 -4.70 3.39
C THR A 113 11.16 -4.09 4.69
N ASP A 114 10.47 -3.09 5.23
CA ASP A 114 10.85 -2.44 6.47
C ASP A 114 10.67 -3.36 7.68
N GLY A 115 9.61 -4.17 7.71
CA GLY A 115 9.36 -5.13 8.76
C GLY A 115 10.50 -6.13 8.91
N LEU A 116 10.88 -6.81 7.84
CA LEU A 116 11.95 -7.82 7.87
C LEU A 116 13.34 -7.21 8.12
N ARG A 117 13.57 -5.96 7.73
CA ARG A 117 14.85 -5.26 7.94
C ARG A 117 14.98 -4.63 9.31
N ARG A 118 13.90 -4.50 10.07
CA ARG A 118 13.89 -3.86 11.39
C ARG A 118 13.56 -4.80 12.53
N LEU A 119 12.95 -5.93 12.23
CA LEU A 119 12.48 -6.87 13.23
C LEU A 119 13.10 -8.26 13.07
N PRO A 120 13.51 -8.92 14.17
CA PRO A 120 13.65 -8.35 15.54
C PRO A 120 14.69 -7.23 15.61
N VAL A 121 14.59 -6.33 16.59
CA VAL A 121 15.39 -5.09 16.64
C VAL A 121 16.90 -5.37 16.66
N ASP A 122 17.34 -6.38 17.38
CA ASP A 122 18.77 -6.70 17.56
C ASP A 122 19.29 -7.72 16.51
N ASP A 123 18.38 -8.45 15.85
CA ASP A 123 18.73 -9.48 14.86
C ASP A 123 17.70 -9.52 13.73
N PRO A 124 17.70 -8.53 12.82
CA PRO A 124 16.72 -8.43 11.75
C PRO A 124 16.80 -9.62 10.80
N VAL A 125 15.62 -10.08 10.34
CA VAL A 125 15.49 -11.26 9.46
C VAL A 125 16.31 -11.12 8.18
N ILE A 126 16.40 -9.90 7.64
CA ILE A 126 17.23 -9.58 6.47
C ILE A 126 18.03 -8.30 6.71
N THR A 127 19.18 -8.19 6.06
CA THR A 127 20.07 -7.01 6.17
C THR A 127 20.14 -6.19 4.89
N THR A 128 19.87 -6.79 3.73
CA THR A 128 19.99 -6.14 2.42
C THR A 128 18.67 -6.11 1.67
N PHE A 129 18.58 -5.25 0.66
CA PHE A 129 17.40 -5.19 -0.23
C PHE A 129 17.41 -6.30 -1.29
N GLU A 130 18.56 -6.92 -1.53
CA GLU A 130 18.77 -7.98 -2.52
C GLU A 130 18.45 -9.37 -1.95
N ASP A 131 18.00 -9.46 -0.68
CA ASP A 131 17.70 -10.76 -0.07
C ASP A 131 16.60 -11.49 -0.84
N PRO A 132 16.85 -12.77 -1.25
CA PRO A 132 15.87 -13.54 -2.02
C PRO A 132 14.53 -13.74 -1.32
N LEU A 133 14.48 -13.60 0.00
CA LEU A 133 13.24 -13.70 0.78
C LEU A 133 12.26 -12.59 0.42
N LEU A 134 12.76 -11.36 0.19
CA LEU A 134 11.90 -10.25 -0.28
C LEU A 134 11.24 -10.57 -1.62
N GLY A 135 12.01 -11.11 -2.57
CA GLY A 135 11.47 -11.53 -3.86
C GLY A 135 10.36 -12.56 -3.74
N LYS A 136 10.49 -13.52 -2.81
CA LYS A 136 9.42 -14.51 -2.54
C LYS A 136 8.15 -13.85 -2.00
N PHE A 137 8.27 -12.91 -1.07
CA PHE A 137 7.12 -12.16 -0.55
C PHE A 137 6.46 -11.32 -1.64
N PHE A 138 7.24 -10.61 -2.46
CA PHE A 138 6.69 -9.78 -3.54
C PHE A 138 5.94 -10.62 -4.56
N MET A 139 6.49 -11.79 -4.94
CA MET A 139 5.80 -12.73 -5.82
C MET A 139 4.52 -13.28 -5.19
N ALA A 140 4.55 -13.64 -3.90
CA ALA A 140 3.35 -14.10 -3.19
C ALA A 140 2.26 -13.03 -3.18
N PHE A 141 2.60 -11.77 -2.87
CA PHE A 141 1.63 -10.66 -2.88
C PHE A 141 1.08 -10.39 -4.28
N LEU A 142 1.92 -10.47 -5.31
CA LEU A 142 1.48 -10.32 -6.69
C LEU A 142 0.50 -11.43 -7.09
N VAL A 143 0.80 -12.69 -6.74
CA VAL A 143 -0.08 -13.83 -7.01
C VAL A 143 -1.42 -13.65 -6.28
N ILE A 144 -1.40 -13.28 -4.99
CA ILE A 144 -2.62 -13.02 -4.21
C ILE A 144 -3.43 -11.88 -4.87
N TYR A 145 -2.78 -10.82 -5.31
CA TYR A 145 -3.43 -9.72 -6.01
C TYR A 145 -4.10 -10.19 -7.30
N VAL A 146 -3.38 -10.91 -8.16
CA VAL A 146 -3.90 -11.39 -9.46
C VAL A 146 -5.07 -12.37 -9.28
N ILE A 147 -5.03 -13.23 -8.25
CA ILE A 147 -6.12 -14.18 -7.98
C ILE A 147 -7.31 -13.47 -7.32
N GLY A 148 -7.06 -12.42 -6.52
CA GLY A 148 -8.08 -11.73 -5.74
C GLY A 148 -8.86 -10.66 -6.50
N VAL A 149 -8.39 -10.27 -7.69
CA VAL A 149 -9.02 -9.27 -8.56
C VAL A 149 -9.80 -9.96 -9.67
#